data_4402ef822694200b14c59787b60cec89
#
_entry.id   4402ef822694200b14c59787b60cec89
#
_cell.length_a   1.000
_cell.length_b   1.000
_cell.length_c   1.000
_cell.angle_alpha   90.00
_cell.angle_beta   90.00
_cell.angle_gamma   90.00
#
_symmetry.space_group_name_H-M   'P 1'
#
loop_
_entity.id
_entity.type
_entity.pdbx_description
1 polymer ?
#
loop_
_entity_poly.entity_id
_entity_poly.type
_entity_poly.pdbx_seq_one_letter_code
_entity_poly.pdbx_strand_id
1 'polypeptide(L)'
;MDNEQRLKRRENIRNFSIIAHIDHGKSTLADRILENTKSVETRDMQDQLLDSMDLERERGITIKLNAVRLKYEAKDGNTYTFHLIDTPGHVDFTYEVSRSLAACEGAILVVDAAQGIEAQTLANVYLALDNELELLPVINKIDLPAAEPERVKQEIEDMIGLDQDDVVLASAKSNIGIEEILEKIVEVVPAPDGDPEAPLKALIFDSEYDPFRGVISSIRIVDGVVKAGDKIRMMATGKEFEVTEVGINTPKQLPVDELTVGDVGYIIASIKNVDDSRVGDTITLASRPASEPLQGYKKMNPMVYCGLFPIDNKNYNDLREALEKLQLNDASLEFEPESSQALGFGYRTGFLGMLHMEIIQERIEREFGIELIATAPSVIYQCILRDGSEVTVDNPAQMPDRDKIDKIFEPYVRATMMVPNDYVGAVMELCQRKRGQFINMDYLDDIRVNIVYELPLAEVVFDFFDQLKSNTKGYASFDYEFIENKESNLVKMDILLNGDKVDALSFIVHRDFAYERGKALVEKLKTLIPRQQFEVPVQAAIGQKIVARTNIKSMGKNVLAKCYGGDISRKRKLLEKQKAGKAKMKAVGNVEIPQDAFLAVLKMDDE
;
A
#
# COMPACT_ATOMS: atom_id res chain seq x y z
N MET A 1 -23.84 -33.19 2.87
CA MET A 1 -23.32 -34.12 1.83
C MET A 1 -22.59 -35.28 2.52
N ASP A 2 -22.53 -36.48 1.90
CA ASP A 2 -21.62 -37.56 2.36
C ASP A 2 -20.18 -37.28 1.87
N ASN A 3 -19.22 -38.07 2.38
CA ASN A 3 -17.80 -37.83 2.08
C ASN A 3 -17.44 -38.13 0.61
N GLU A 4 -18.08 -39.11 -0.01
CA GLU A 4 -17.88 -39.44 -1.42
C GLU A 4 -18.33 -38.29 -2.33
N GLN A 5 -19.47 -37.69 -2.00
CA GLN A 5 -19.98 -36.50 -2.70
C GLN A 5 -19.07 -35.28 -2.52
N ARG A 6 -18.47 -35.11 -1.33
CA ARG A 6 -17.50 -34.02 -1.07
C ARG A 6 -16.24 -34.19 -1.89
N LEU A 7 -15.69 -35.42 -1.95
CA LEU A 7 -14.49 -35.71 -2.75
C LEU A 7 -14.74 -35.50 -4.24
N LYS A 8 -15.88 -36.00 -4.76
CA LYS A 8 -16.24 -35.75 -6.16
C LYS A 8 -16.44 -34.29 -6.49
N ARG A 9 -17.01 -33.51 -5.55
CA ARG A 9 -17.16 -32.07 -5.71
C ARG A 9 -15.80 -31.37 -5.72
N ARG A 10 -14.87 -31.76 -4.87
CA ARG A 10 -13.50 -31.25 -4.80
C ARG A 10 -12.78 -31.34 -6.13
N GLU A 11 -12.91 -32.47 -6.84
CA GLU A 11 -12.29 -32.71 -8.16
C GLU A 11 -12.69 -31.65 -9.20
N ASN A 12 -13.89 -31.07 -9.07
CA ASN A 12 -14.42 -30.05 -9.96
C ASN A 12 -14.23 -28.62 -9.41
N ILE A 13 -13.39 -28.41 -8.41
CA ILE A 13 -13.04 -27.08 -7.91
C ILE A 13 -11.77 -26.60 -8.59
N ARG A 14 -11.72 -25.30 -8.90
CA ARG A 14 -10.52 -24.59 -9.38
C ARG A 14 -10.41 -23.26 -8.64
N ASN A 15 -9.36 -23.13 -7.83
CA ASN A 15 -9.08 -21.89 -7.10
C ASN A 15 -7.92 -21.19 -7.78
N PHE A 16 -8.15 -20.01 -8.24
CA PHE A 16 -7.14 -19.24 -8.98
C PHE A 16 -7.23 -17.75 -8.70
N SER A 17 -6.11 -17.09 -8.89
CA SER A 17 -6.00 -15.64 -8.83
C SER A 17 -5.62 -15.07 -10.18
N ILE A 18 -5.76 -13.76 -10.36
CA ILE A 18 -5.27 -13.03 -11.53
C ILE A 18 -4.13 -12.14 -11.07
N ILE A 19 -2.94 -12.37 -11.60
CA ILE A 19 -1.75 -11.55 -11.38
C ILE A 19 -1.43 -10.76 -12.65
N ALA A 20 -1.16 -9.47 -12.49
CA ALA A 20 -0.91 -8.56 -13.60
C ALA A 20 -0.13 -7.34 -13.11
N HIS A 21 0.58 -6.70 -14.02
CA HIS A 21 1.05 -5.34 -13.81
C HIS A 21 -0.12 -4.35 -13.84
N ILE A 22 0.07 -3.16 -13.27
CA ILE A 22 -0.93 -2.07 -13.32
C ILE A 22 -1.27 -1.77 -14.79
N ASP A 23 -2.54 -1.52 -15.07
CA ASP A 23 -3.06 -1.23 -16.41
C ASP A 23 -2.96 -2.36 -17.46
N HIS A 24 -2.50 -3.58 -17.13
CA HIS A 24 -2.54 -4.72 -18.06
C HIS A 24 -3.95 -5.29 -18.30
N GLY A 25 -4.96 -4.80 -17.57
CA GLY A 25 -6.37 -5.13 -17.78
C GLY A 25 -6.90 -6.25 -16.89
N LYS A 26 -6.34 -6.42 -15.69
CA LYS A 26 -6.75 -7.40 -14.68
C LYS A 26 -8.23 -7.32 -14.35
N SER A 27 -8.73 -6.16 -13.89
CA SER A 27 -10.13 -5.98 -13.48
C SER A 27 -11.08 -6.16 -14.66
N THR A 28 -10.70 -5.70 -15.88
CA THR A 28 -11.49 -5.94 -17.09
C THR A 28 -11.59 -7.42 -17.43
N LEU A 29 -10.50 -8.19 -17.26
CA LEU A 29 -10.52 -9.64 -17.48
C LEU A 29 -11.41 -10.34 -16.44
N ALA A 30 -11.31 -9.94 -15.18
CA ALA A 30 -12.17 -10.46 -14.11
C ALA A 30 -13.67 -10.23 -14.43
N ASP A 31 -14.04 -9.03 -14.88
CA ASP A 31 -15.41 -8.72 -15.32
C ASP A 31 -15.87 -9.65 -16.47
N ARG A 32 -15.00 -9.93 -17.45
CA ARG A 32 -15.34 -10.85 -18.56
C ARG A 32 -15.51 -12.29 -18.09
N ILE A 33 -14.72 -12.74 -17.14
CA ILE A 33 -14.89 -14.07 -16.50
C ILE A 33 -16.24 -14.15 -15.80
N LEU A 34 -16.61 -13.11 -15.03
CA LEU A 34 -17.92 -13.03 -14.37
C LEU A 34 -19.09 -13.06 -15.36
N GLU A 35 -18.97 -12.31 -16.46
CA GLU A 35 -20.00 -12.25 -17.51
C GLU A 35 -20.15 -13.60 -18.24
N ASN A 36 -19.03 -14.20 -18.68
CA ASN A 36 -19.05 -15.44 -19.47
C ASN A 36 -19.46 -16.66 -18.63
N THR A 37 -19.24 -16.65 -17.32
CA THR A 37 -19.76 -17.68 -16.39
C THR A 37 -21.23 -17.45 -15.99
N LYS A 38 -21.86 -16.38 -16.50
CA LYS A 38 -23.26 -16.00 -16.18
C LYS A 38 -23.53 -15.89 -14.68
N SER A 39 -22.52 -15.57 -13.90
CA SER A 39 -22.62 -15.46 -12.44
C SER A 39 -23.30 -14.16 -12.00
N VAL A 40 -23.38 -13.18 -12.91
CA VAL A 40 -24.06 -11.90 -12.72
C VAL A 40 -25.04 -11.68 -13.88
N GLU A 41 -26.26 -11.24 -13.56
CA GLU A 41 -27.22 -10.88 -14.63
C GLU A 41 -26.69 -9.65 -15.38
N THR A 42 -26.84 -9.64 -16.71
CA THR A 42 -26.35 -8.56 -17.59
C THR A 42 -26.81 -7.16 -17.16
N ARG A 43 -28.00 -7.04 -16.53
CA ARG A 43 -28.50 -5.77 -16.01
C ARG A 43 -27.80 -5.26 -14.75
N ASP A 44 -27.14 -6.15 -14.00
CA ASP A 44 -26.43 -5.87 -12.75
C ASP A 44 -24.92 -5.76 -12.96
N MET A 45 -24.43 -6.02 -14.20
CA MET A 45 -23.04 -5.81 -14.58
C MET A 45 -22.69 -4.32 -14.58
N GLN A 46 -21.59 -4.00 -13.91
CA GLN A 46 -20.96 -2.68 -13.90
C GLN A 46 -19.48 -2.87 -14.22
N ASP A 47 -18.84 -1.86 -14.75
CA ASP A 47 -17.39 -1.90 -14.96
C ASP A 47 -16.68 -2.00 -13.60
N GLN A 48 -15.67 -2.88 -13.53
CA GLN A 48 -14.90 -3.16 -12.31
C GLN A 48 -15.81 -3.62 -11.15
N LEU A 49 -16.63 -4.63 -11.42
CA LEU A 49 -17.63 -5.13 -10.46
C LEU A 49 -17.01 -5.65 -9.16
N LEU A 50 -15.80 -6.23 -9.23
CA LEU A 50 -15.07 -6.74 -8.05
C LEU A 50 -14.40 -5.61 -7.26
N ASP A 51 -14.11 -4.48 -7.88
CA ASP A 51 -13.59 -3.29 -7.21
C ASP A 51 -14.74 -2.62 -6.43
N SER A 52 -14.94 -3.05 -5.18
CA SER A 52 -16.10 -2.70 -4.36
C SER A 52 -16.06 -1.27 -3.80
N MET A 53 -14.86 -0.67 -3.74
CA MET A 53 -14.64 0.67 -3.20
C MET A 53 -14.64 1.72 -4.31
N ASP A 54 -15.22 2.88 -4.05
CA ASP A 54 -15.16 4.02 -4.98
C ASP A 54 -13.71 4.44 -5.25
N LEU A 55 -12.84 4.32 -4.23
CA LEU A 55 -11.43 4.63 -4.32
C LEU A 55 -10.67 3.72 -5.31
N GLU A 56 -11.02 2.44 -5.37
CA GLU A 56 -10.45 1.48 -6.34
C GLU A 56 -10.77 1.90 -7.77
N ARG A 57 -12.05 2.27 -8.03
CA ARG A 57 -12.52 2.71 -9.34
C ARG A 57 -11.93 4.05 -9.76
N GLU A 58 -11.80 5.00 -8.82
CA GLU A 58 -11.21 6.31 -9.09
C GLU A 58 -9.72 6.22 -9.43
N ARG A 59 -8.98 5.36 -8.74
CA ARG A 59 -7.53 5.17 -8.94
C ARG A 59 -7.18 4.11 -10.00
N GLY A 60 -8.16 3.30 -10.43
CA GLY A 60 -7.96 2.21 -11.38
C GLY A 60 -7.09 1.07 -10.85
N ILE A 61 -7.06 0.87 -9.53
CA ILE A 61 -6.28 -0.17 -8.87
C ILE A 61 -7.16 -0.97 -7.90
N THR A 62 -6.98 -2.27 -7.84
CA THR A 62 -7.58 -3.11 -6.80
C THR A 62 -6.81 -2.89 -5.49
N ILE A 63 -7.52 -2.58 -4.43
CA ILE A 63 -6.98 -2.33 -3.08
C ILE A 63 -7.34 -3.49 -2.16
N LYS A 64 -8.62 -3.87 -2.15
CA LYS A 64 -9.16 -4.91 -1.28
C LYS A 64 -9.22 -6.24 -2.02
N LEU A 65 -8.81 -7.29 -1.33
CA LEU A 65 -8.96 -8.66 -1.81
C LEU A 65 -10.46 -9.02 -1.91
N ASN A 66 -10.87 -9.56 -3.05
CA ASN A 66 -12.21 -10.06 -3.27
C ASN A 66 -12.17 -11.51 -3.75
N ALA A 67 -12.90 -12.40 -3.09
CA ALA A 67 -13.03 -13.79 -3.49
C ALA A 67 -14.47 -14.06 -3.96
N VAL A 68 -14.63 -14.58 -5.16
CA VAL A 68 -15.95 -14.85 -5.75
C VAL A 68 -16.02 -16.28 -6.26
N ARG A 69 -17.14 -16.94 -5.94
CA ARG A 69 -17.47 -18.28 -6.44
C ARG A 69 -18.30 -18.21 -7.70
N LEU A 70 -17.85 -18.89 -8.75
CA LEU A 70 -18.48 -18.95 -10.07
C LEU A 70 -18.78 -20.39 -10.43
N LYS A 71 -19.72 -20.60 -11.36
CA LYS A 71 -19.99 -21.91 -11.96
C LYS A 71 -19.70 -21.85 -13.44
N TYR A 72 -18.98 -22.81 -13.94
CA TYR A 72 -18.63 -22.92 -15.35
C TYR A 72 -19.00 -24.30 -15.89
N GLU A 73 -19.75 -24.32 -16.99
CA GLU A 73 -20.07 -25.53 -17.75
C GLU A 73 -19.03 -25.70 -18.85
N ALA A 74 -18.07 -26.62 -18.63
CA ALA A 74 -16.96 -26.83 -19.54
C ALA A 74 -17.36 -27.70 -20.75
N LYS A 75 -16.54 -27.66 -21.80
CA LYS A 75 -16.75 -28.43 -23.03
C LYS A 75 -16.70 -29.96 -22.81
N ASP A 76 -16.09 -30.40 -21.73
CA ASP A 76 -16.09 -31.82 -21.33
C ASP A 76 -17.46 -32.33 -20.77
N GLY A 77 -18.42 -31.43 -20.62
CA GLY A 77 -19.76 -31.68 -20.09
C GLY A 77 -19.87 -31.68 -18.58
N ASN A 78 -18.81 -31.37 -17.86
CA ASN A 78 -18.83 -31.22 -16.40
C ASN A 78 -19.07 -29.76 -16.01
N THR A 79 -19.68 -29.59 -14.81
CA THR A 79 -19.80 -28.27 -14.20
C THR A 79 -18.70 -28.10 -13.17
N TYR A 80 -17.87 -27.08 -13.37
CA TYR A 80 -16.80 -26.71 -12.47
C TYR A 80 -17.23 -25.57 -11.53
N THR A 81 -16.66 -25.57 -10.35
CA THR A 81 -16.76 -24.49 -9.37
C THR A 81 -15.44 -23.72 -9.40
N PHE A 82 -15.48 -22.49 -9.85
CA PHE A 82 -14.33 -21.60 -9.83
C PHE A 82 -14.40 -20.70 -8.61
N HIS A 83 -13.29 -20.55 -7.91
CA HIS A 83 -13.09 -19.50 -6.93
C HIS A 83 -12.04 -18.54 -7.49
N LEU A 84 -12.50 -17.41 -7.97
CA LEU A 84 -11.64 -16.31 -8.40
C LEU A 84 -11.30 -15.46 -7.17
N ILE A 85 -10.01 -15.35 -6.86
CA ILE A 85 -9.49 -14.49 -5.80
C ILE A 85 -8.78 -13.33 -6.48
N ASP A 86 -9.43 -12.15 -6.49
CA ASP A 86 -8.88 -10.95 -7.09
C ASP A 86 -7.84 -10.30 -6.17
N THR A 87 -6.67 -9.95 -6.73
CA THR A 87 -5.52 -9.47 -5.98
C THR A 87 -5.17 -8.03 -6.36
N PRO A 88 -4.64 -7.22 -5.43
CA PRO A 88 -4.00 -5.97 -5.80
C PRO A 88 -2.87 -6.18 -6.82
N GLY A 89 -2.59 -5.17 -7.64
CA GLY A 89 -1.52 -5.24 -8.65
C GLY A 89 -0.30 -4.35 -8.33
N HIS A 90 -0.23 -3.68 -7.18
CA HIS A 90 0.83 -2.72 -6.85
C HIS A 90 1.82 -3.30 -5.84
N VAL A 91 3.11 -2.90 -5.94
CA VAL A 91 4.20 -3.37 -5.07
C VAL A 91 3.92 -3.17 -3.57
N ASP A 92 3.28 -2.05 -3.19
CA ASP A 92 2.93 -1.78 -1.80
C ASP A 92 1.93 -2.80 -1.21
N PHE A 93 1.26 -3.59 -2.07
CA PHE A 93 0.30 -4.63 -1.68
C PHE A 93 0.81 -6.07 -1.90
N THR A 94 2.13 -6.24 -2.01
CA THR A 94 2.75 -7.58 -2.17
C THR A 94 2.32 -8.56 -1.11
N TYR A 95 2.03 -8.08 0.11
CA TYR A 95 1.54 -8.91 1.20
C TYR A 95 0.13 -9.47 0.92
N GLU A 96 -0.78 -8.63 0.41
CA GLU A 96 -2.13 -9.03 -0.01
C GLU A 96 -2.07 -10.02 -1.17
N VAL A 97 -1.17 -9.79 -2.13
CA VAL A 97 -0.91 -10.74 -3.24
C VAL A 97 -0.47 -12.09 -2.70
N SER A 98 0.52 -12.14 -1.83
CA SER A 98 1.02 -13.39 -1.23
C SER A 98 -0.08 -14.17 -0.49
N ARG A 99 -0.96 -13.46 0.24
CA ARG A 99 -2.09 -14.09 0.95
C ARG A 99 -3.11 -14.72 -0.01
N SER A 100 -3.41 -14.01 -1.07
CA SER A 100 -4.35 -14.48 -2.10
C SER A 100 -3.82 -15.72 -2.80
N LEU A 101 -2.56 -15.68 -3.18
CA LEU A 101 -1.89 -16.79 -3.87
C LEU A 101 -1.86 -18.04 -2.99
N ALA A 102 -1.60 -17.94 -1.71
CA ALA A 102 -1.61 -19.08 -0.78
C ALA A 102 -3.01 -19.74 -0.62
N ALA A 103 -4.08 -19.09 -1.06
CA ALA A 103 -5.42 -19.66 -1.08
C ALA A 103 -5.79 -20.31 -2.44
N CYS A 104 -4.87 -20.33 -3.40
CA CYS A 104 -5.07 -20.79 -4.77
C CYS A 104 -4.22 -22.01 -5.11
N GLU A 105 -4.59 -22.71 -6.18
CA GLU A 105 -3.79 -23.75 -6.84
C GLU A 105 -3.23 -23.28 -8.19
N GLY A 106 -3.73 -22.16 -8.73
CA GLY A 106 -3.22 -21.58 -9.98
C GLY A 106 -3.33 -20.07 -10.03
N ALA A 107 -2.63 -19.47 -10.98
CA ALA A 107 -2.71 -18.05 -11.25
C ALA A 107 -2.72 -17.75 -12.75
N ILE A 108 -3.60 -16.85 -13.16
CA ILE A 108 -3.63 -16.31 -14.51
C ILE A 108 -2.64 -15.14 -14.57
N LEU A 109 -1.60 -15.30 -15.37
CA LEU A 109 -0.61 -14.26 -15.59
C LEU A 109 -1.02 -13.40 -16.79
N VAL A 110 -1.45 -12.17 -16.56
CA VAL A 110 -1.90 -11.25 -17.61
C VAL A 110 -0.78 -10.31 -18.02
N VAL A 111 -0.41 -10.35 -19.29
CA VAL A 111 0.62 -9.50 -19.88
C VAL A 111 0.00 -8.66 -21.01
N ASP A 112 0.32 -7.38 -21.07
CA ASP A 112 -0.14 -6.49 -22.15
C ASP A 112 0.61 -6.79 -23.45
N ALA A 113 -0.14 -6.96 -24.55
CA ALA A 113 0.43 -7.28 -25.88
C ALA A 113 1.35 -6.19 -26.45
N ALA A 114 1.26 -4.95 -25.97
CA ALA A 114 2.09 -3.85 -26.41
C ALA A 114 3.28 -3.59 -25.45
N GLN A 115 3.03 -3.65 -24.15
CA GLN A 115 4.05 -3.35 -23.13
C GLN A 115 4.96 -4.56 -22.85
N GLY A 116 4.41 -5.79 -22.86
CA GLY A 116 5.16 -7.00 -22.53
C GLY A 116 5.37 -7.20 -21.03
N ILE A 117 6.42 -7.92 -20.66
CA ILE A 117 6.76 -8.21 -19.26
C ILE A 117 7.39 -6.98 -18.60
N GLU A 118 6.96 -6.68 -17.39
CA GLU A 118 7.46 -5.60 -16.56
C GLU A 118 8.01 -6.11 -15.22
N ALA A 119 8.76 -5.26 -14.47
CA ALA A 119 9.41 -5.67 -13.22
C ALA A 119 8.43 -6.28 -12.21
N GLN A 120 7.26 -5.68 -12.05
CA GLN A 120 6.22 -6.13 -11.16
C GLN A 120 5.58 -7.47 -11.60
N THR A 121 5.54 -7.72 -12.92
CA THR A 121 5.10 -9.01 -13.47
C THR A 121 5.98 -10.13 -12.96
N LEU A 122 7.31 -9.95 -13.02
CA LEU A 122 8.27 -10.95 -12.54
C LEU A 122 8.18 -11.16 -11.03
N ALA A 123 8.05 -10.08 -10.24
CA ALA A 123 7.87 -10.17 -8.79
C ALA A 123 6.64 -11.03 -8.43
N ASN A 124 5.50 -10.79 -9.11
CA ASN A 124 4.29 -11.57 -8.90
C ASN A 124 4.42 -13.04 -9.37
N VAL A 125 5.17 -13.30 -10.45
CA VAL A 125 5.49 -14.66 -10.90
C VAL A 125 6.29 -15.41 -9.85
N TYR A 126 7.34 -14.80 -9.28
CA TYR A 126 8.12 -15.43 -8.22
C TYR A 126 7.27 -15.74 -6.99
N LEU A 127 6.38 -14.82 -6.59
CA LEU A 127 5.44 -15.09 -5.49
C LEU A 127 4.49 -16.26 -5.78
N ALA A 128 4.04 -16.40 -7.02
CA ALA A 128 3.20 -17.53 -7.41
C ALA A 128 3.99 -18.85 -7.39
N LEU A 129 5.23 -18.85 -7.87
CA LEU A 129 6.12 -20.02 -7.83
C LEU A 129 6.51 -20.41 -6.40
N ASP A 130 6.76 -19.44 -5.52
CA ASP A 130 7.02 -19.68 -4.08
C ASP A 130 5.83 -20.35 -3.37
N ASN A 131 4.60 -20.17 -3.90
CA ASN A 131 3.39 -20.83 -3.43
C ASN A 131 3.05 -22.09 -4.25
N GLU A 132 3.95 -22.58 -5.10
CA GLU A 132 3.78 -23.79 -5.91
C GLU A 132 2.55 -23.74 -6.83
N LEU A 133 2.18 -22.56 -7.36
CA LEU A 133 1.02 -22.40 -8.23
C LEU A 133 1.34 -22.72 -9.68
N GLU A 134 0.36 -23.34 -10.36
CA GLU A 134 0.38 -23.46 -11.81
C GLU A 134 0.05 -22.12 -12.47
N LEU A 135 0.85 -21.73 -13.46
CA LEU A 135 0.70 -20.46 -14.15
C LEU A 135 0.03 -20.65 -15.51
N LEU A 136 -1.02 -19.86 -15.77
CA LEU A 136 -1.67 -19.75 -17.06
C LEU A 136 -1.33 -18.39 -17.70
N PRO A 137 -0.42 -18.33 -18.68
CA PRO A 137 -0.05 -17.08 -19.35
C PRO A 137 -1.14 -16.63 -20.33
N VAL A 138 -1.52 -15.35 -20.21
CA VAL A 138 -2.53 -14.69 -21.05
C VAL A 138 -1.96 -13.37 -21.57
N ILE A 139 -1.86 -13.21 -22.88
CA ILE A 139 -1.51 -11.95 -23.53
C ILE A 139 -2.80 -11.20 -23.83
N ASN A 140 -3.02 -10.08 -23.13
CA ASN A 140 -4.23 -9.26 -23.22
C ASN A 140 -4.01 -8.05 -24.14
N LYS A 141 -5.11 -7.41 -24.54
CA LYS A 141 -5.16 -6.22 -25.40
C LYS A 141 -4.62 -6.44 -26.82
N ILE A 142 -4.80 -7.63 -27.38
CA ILE A 142 -4.40 -7.94 -28.76
C ILE A 142 -5.14 -7.10 -29.83
N ASP A 143 -6.20 -6.39 -29.44
CA ASP A 143 -6.98 -5.47 -30.28
C ASP A 143 -6.28 -4.11 -30.50
N LEU A 144 -5.24 -3.80 -29.75
CA LEU A 144 -4.51 -2.55 -29.90
C LEU A 144 -3.65 -2.52 -31.17
N PRO A 145 -3.56 -1.38 -31.87
CA PRO A 145 -2.70 -1.25 -33.06
C PRO A 145 -1.20 -1.48 -32.80
N ALA A 146 -0.76 -1.26 -31.54
CA ALA A 146 0.62 -1.46 -31.10
C ALA A 146 0.87 -2.85 -30.51
N ALA A 147 -0.10 -3.77 -30.60
CA ALA A 147 0.05 -5.12 -30.06
C ALA A 147 1.05 -5.95 -30.87
N GLU A 148 2.00 -6.59 -30.17
CA GLU A 148 3.02 -7.47 -30.73
C GLU A 148 3.01 -8.84 -30.00
N PRO A 149 1.96 -9.66 -30.18
CA PRO A 149 1.77 -10.88 -29.40
C PRO A 149 2.94 -11.87 -29.53
N GLU A 150 3.52 -12.03 -30.72
CA GLU A 150 4.62 -12.99 -30.96
C GLU A 150 5.90 -12.56 -30.22
N ARG A 151 6.18 -11.25 -30.13
CA ARG A 151 7.28 -10.73 -29.31
C ARG A 151 7.06 -11.05 -27.83
N VAL A 152 5.83 -10.80 -27.34
CA VAL A 152 5.51 -11.01 -25.91
C VAL A 152 5.49 -12.50 -25.56
N LYS A 153 5.09 -13.40 -26.47
CA LYS A 153 5.24 -14.86 -26.26
C LYS A 153 6.70 -15.25 -26.07
N GLN A 154 7.59 -14.71 -26.90
CA GLN A 154 9.02 -14.98 -26.77
C GLN A 154 9.57 -14.44 -25.45
N GLU A 155 9.14 -13.27 -24.99
CA GLU A 155 9.52 -12.73 -23.68
C GLU A 155 9.07 -13.62 -22.53
N ILE A 156 7.84 -14.17 -22.60
CA ILE A 156 7.30 -15.08 -21.58
C ILE A 156 8.15 -16.35 -21.51
N GLU A 157 8.53 -16.91 -22.64
CA GLU A 157 9.40 -18.10 -22.69
C GLU A 157 10.81 -17.78 -22.16
N ASP A 158 11.44 -16.71 -22.64
CA ASP A 158 12.82 -16.36 -22.30
C ASP A 158 12.99 -15.92 -20.83
N MET A 159 12.03 -15.19 -20.27
CA MET A 159 12.14 -14.58 -18.94
C MET A 159 11.49 -15.41 -17.83
N ILE A 160 10.44 -16.17 -18.15
CA ILE A 160 9.65 -16.92 -17.17
C ILE A 160 9.84 -18.44 -17.38
N GLY A 161 10.09 -18.87 -18.61
CA GLY A 161 10.27 -20.28 -18.95
C GLY A 161 8.96 -21.03 -19.24
N LEU A 162 7.87 -20.31 -19.52
CA LEU A 162 6.59 -20.92 -19.94
C LEU A 162 6.58 -21.11 -21.46
N ASP A 163 5.99 -22.24 -21.92
CA ASP A 163 5.93 -22.56 -23.36
C ASP A 163 5.01 -21.57 -24.09
N GLN A 164 5.45 -21.13 -25.28
CA GLN A 164 4.66 -20.23 -26.15
C GLN A 164 3.32 -20.83 -26.59
N ASP A 165 3.26 -22.17 -26.70
CA ASP A 165 2.04 -22.88 -27.12
C ASP A 165 0.96 -22.89 -26.02
N ASP A 166 1.33 -22.64 -24.76
CA ASP A 166 0.40 -22.53 -23.64
C ASP A 166 -0.17 -21.13 -23.45
N VAL A 167 0.34 -20.15 -24.19
CA VAL A 167 -0.07 -18.75 -24.08
C VAL A 167 -1.41 -18.51 -24.77
N VAL A 168 -2.40 -18.04 -24.02
CA VAL A 168 -3.70 -17.64 -24.56
C VAL A 168 -3.69 -16.18 -25.00
N LEU A 169 -4.18 -15.93 -26.22
CA LEU A 169 -4.33 -14.59 -26.78
C LEU A 169 -5.73 -14.03 -26.49
N ALA A 170 -5.82 -12.87 -25.85
CA ALA A 170 -7.09 -12.30 -25.42
C ALA A 170 -7.20 -10.79 -25.65
N SER A 171 -8.44 -10.34 -25.77
CA SER A 171 -8.82 -8.95 -25.55
C SER A 171 -10.01 -8.93 -24.59
N ALA A 172 -9.75 -8.60 -23.33
CA ALA A 172 -10.81 -8.48 -22.34
C ALA A 172 -11.83 -7.40 -22.75
N LYS A 173 -11.37 -6.28 -23.31
CA LYS A 173 -12.24 -5.20 -23.81
C LYS A 173 -13.19 -5.68 -24.92
N SER A 174 -12.71 -6.47 -25.84
CA SER A 174 -13.46 -6.93 -27.02
C SER A 174 -14.09 -8.32 -26.81
N ASN A 175 -13.96 -8.91 -25.63
CA ASN A 175 -14.46 -10.25 -25.26
C ASN A 175 -13.90 -11.35 -26.19
N ILE A 176 -12.62 -11.26 -26.58
CA ILE A 176 -11.92 -12.23 -27.44
C ILE A 176 -11.07 -13.14 -26.54
N GLY A 177 -11.06 -14.45 -26.81
CA GLY A 177 -10.23 -15.44 -26.11
C GLY A 177 -10.69 -15.81 -24.69
N ILE A 178 -11.79 -15.24 -24.18
CA ILE A 178 -12.23 -15.47 -22.78
C ILE A 178 -12.69 -16.91 -22.58
N GLU A 179 -13.45 -17.49 -23.52
CA GLU A 179 -13.87 -18.91 -23.43
C GLU A 179 -12.65 -19.85 -23.42
N GLU A 180 -11.61 -19.53 -24.19
CA GLU A 180 -10.36 -20.30 -24.22
C GLU A 180 -9.64 -20.23 -22.86
N ILE A 181 -9.59 -19.06 -22.23
CA ILE A 181 -9.05 -18.90 -20.87
C ILE A 181 -9.83 -19.78 -19.89
N LEU A 182 -11.17 -19.79 -19.94
CA LEU A 182 -12.00 -20.60 -19.03
C LEU A 182 -11.76 -22.10 -19.20
N GLU A 183 -11.60 -22.59 -20.44
CA GLU A 183 -11.26 -23.99 -20.71
C GLU A 183 -9.83 -24.32 -20.24
N LYS A 184 -8.88 -23.42 -20.47
CA LYS A 184 -7.50 -23.59 -19.99
C LYS A 184 -7.39 -23.60 -18.47
N ILE A 185 -8.20 -22.84 -17.75
CA ILE A 185 -8.29 -22.92 -16.27
C ILE A 185 -8.68 -24.34 -15.84
N VAL A 186 -9.65 -24.97 -16.52
CA VAL A 186 -10.07 -26.35 -16.22
C VAL A 186 -8.92 -27.33 -16.46
N GLU A 187 -8.14 -27.14 -17.51
CA GLU A 187 -7.05 -28.01 -17.94
C GLU A 187 -5.80 -27.86 -17.05
N VAL A 188 -5.37 -26.61 -16.79
CA VAL A 188 -4.06 -26.27 -16.20
C VAL A 188 -4.14 -26.21 -14.66
N VAL A 189 -5.18 -25.56 -14.12
CA VAL A 189 -5.28 -25.40 -12.65
C VAL A 189 -5.72 -26.73 -12.02
N PRO A 190 -4.92 -27.31 -11.10
CA PRO A 190 -5.27 -28.58 -10.47
C PRO A 190 -6.48 -28.42 -9.52
N ALA A 191 -7.13 -29.55 -9.23
CA ALA A 191 -8.11 -29.59 -8.16
C ALA A 191 -7.40 -29.45 -6.80
N PRO A 192 -8.03 -28.80 -5.81
CA PRO A 192 -7.44 -28.69 -4.48
C PRO A 192 -7.26 -30.03 -3.81
N ASP A 193 -6.16 -30.20 -3.11
CA ASP A 193 -5.92 -31.35 -2.24
C ASP A 193 -6.64 -31.21 -0.90
N GLY A 194 -6.69 -32.32 -0.12
CA GLY A 194 -7.20 -32.35 1.24
C GLY A 194 -8.21 -33.49 1.49
N ASP A 195 -8.48 -33.76 2.76
CA ASP A 195 -9.35 -34.84 3.23
C ASP A 195 -10.54 -34.30 4.03
N PRO A 196 -11.79 -34.52 3.56
CA PRO A 196 -12.98 -34.08 4.30
C PRO A 196 -13.18 -34.83 5.64
N GLU A 197 -12.52 -35.97 5.86
CA GLU A 197 -12.56 -36.69 7.13
C GLU A 197 -11.49 -36.28 8.12
N ALA A 198 -10.48 -35.50 7.69
CA ALA A 198 -9.44 -35.01 8.58
C ALA A 198 -9.98 -33.95 9.56
N PRO A 199 -9.25 -33.64 10.64
CA PRO A 199 -9.56 -32.48 11.48
C PRO A 199 -9.59 -31.19 10.64
N LEU A 200 -10.55 -30.32 10.93
CA LEU A 200 -10.69 -29.04 10.21
C LEU A 200 -9.39 -28.24 10.26
N LYS A 201 -8.94 -27.82 9.09
CA LYS A 201 -7.93 -26.78 8.88
C LYS A 201 -8.47 -25.78 7.86
N ALA A 202 -8.77 -24.60 8.31
CA ALA A 202 -9.18 -23.49 7.44
C ALA A 202 -8.24 -22.31 7.63
N LEU A 203 -7.70 -21.81 6.52
CA LEU A 203 -6.80 -20.65 6.50
C LEU A 203 -7.61 -19.37 6.40
N ILE A 204 -7.38 -18.42 7.29
CA ILE A 204 -7.94 -17.07 7.19
C ILE A 204 -7.04 -16.26 6.26
N PHE A 205 -7.55 -15.88 5.09
CA PHE A 205 -6.78 -15.07 4.15
C PHE A 205 -7.21 -13.59 4.10
N ASP A 206 -8.41 -13.27 4.60
CA ASP A 206 -8.89 -11.89 4.80
C ASP A 206 -9.94 -11.85 5.92
N SER A 207 -10.20 -10.65 6.47
CA SER A 207 -11.25 -10.43 7.47
C SER A 207 -11.82 -9.03 7.32
N GLU A 208 -13.13 -8.88 7.56
CA GLU A 208 -13.78 -7.57 7.58
C GLU A 208 -14.65 -7.41 8.83
N TYR A 209 -14.89 -6.18 9.22
CA TYR A 209 -15.76 -5.88 10.36
C TYR A 209 -17.10 -5.34 9.89
N ASP A 210 -18.16 -6.06 10.24
CA ASP A 210 -19.54 -5.60 10.07
C ASP A 210 -20.10 -5.16 11.44
N PRO A 211 -20.67 -3.94 11.55
CA PRO A 211 -21.19 -3.43 12.83
C PRO A 211 -22.30 -4.30 13.47
N PHE A 212 -23.02 -5.08 12.66
CA PHE A 212 -24.13 -5.91 13.12
C PHE A 212 -23.75 -7.38 13.30
N ARG A 213 -22.84 -7.88 12.49
CA ARG A 213 -22.47 -9.32 12.42
C ARG A 213 -21.13 -9.61 13.11
N GLY A 214 -20.36 -8.56 13.46
CA GLY A 214 -19.00 -8.67 13.99
C GLY A 214 -17.96 -8.99 12.90
N VAL A 215 -16.89 -9.70 13.25
CA VAL A 215 -15.85 -10.10 12.30
C VAL A 215 -16.37 -11.18 11.36
N ILE A 216 -16.26 -10.92 10.05
CA ILE A 216 -16.50 -11.85 8.96
C ILE A 216 -15.13 -12.28 8.45
N SER A 217 -14.74 -13.53 8.66
CA SER A 217 -13.45 -14.05 8.21
C SER A 217 -13.60 -14.78 6.89
N SER A 218 -12.86 -14.36 5.86
CA SER A 218 -12.73 -15.05 4.58
C SER A 218 -11.75 -16.21 4.74
N ILE A 219 -12.19 -17.42 4.40
CA ILE A 219 -11.45 -18.64 4.67
C ILE A 219 -11.32 -19.54 3.45
N ARG A 220 -10.21 -20.28 3.40
CA ARG A 220 -9.98 -21.42 2.52
C ARG A 220 -9.98 -22.71 3.36
N ILE A 221 -10.85 -23.67 3.03
CA ILE A 221 -10.85 -24.98 3.66
C ILE A 221 -9.78 -25.86 3.02
N VAL A 222 -8.78 -26.25 3.79
CA VAL A 222 -7.72 -27.17 3.37
C VAL A 222 -8.11 -28.59 3.71
N ASP A 223 -8.51 -28.86 4.97
CA ASP A 223 -8.96 -30.16 5.45
C ASP A 223 -10.27 -30.04 6.22
N GLY A 224 -11.06 -31.09 6.24
CA GLY A 224 -12.25 -31.22 7.08
C GLY A 224 -13.48 -30.48 6.53
N VAL A 225 -14.43 -30.21 7.42
CA VAL A 225 -15.72 -29.60 7.14
C VAL A 225 -16.11 -28.67 8.28
N VAL A 226 -16.73 -27.55 7.98
CA VAL A 226 -17.30 -26.63 8.97
C VAL A 226 -18.73 -26.22 8.58
N LYS A 227 -19.59 -26.04 9.58
CA LYS A 227 -21.00 -25.64 9.43
C LYS A 227 -21.45 -24.70 10.56
N ALA A 228 -22.57 -24.05 10.38
CA ALA A 228 -23.20 -23.28 11.44
C ALA A 228 -23.52 -24.16 12.67
N GLY A 229 -23.30 -23.63 13.87
CA GLY A 229 -23.41 -24.34 15.15
C GLY A 229 -22.14 -25.08 15.60
N ASP A 230 -21.12 -25.20 14.75
CA ASP A 230 -19.85 -25.76 15.15
C ASP A 230 -19.09 -24.83 16.09
N LYS A 231 -18.37 -25.41 17.06
CA LYS A 231 -17.47 -24.66 17.94
C LYS A 231 -16.05 -24.71 17.36
N ILE A 232 -15.57 -23.58 16.92
CA ILE A 232 -14.24 -23.42 16.32
C ILE A 232 -13.23 -22.89 17.34
N ARG A 233 -11.94 -23.15 17.08
CA ARG A 233 -10.81 -22.60 17.83
C ARG A 233 -9.85 -21.93 16.86
N MET A 234 -9.47 -20.70 17.18
CA MET A 234 -8.36 -19.99 16.53
C MET A 234 -7.04 -20.55 17.07
N MET A 235 -6.18 -21.08 16.20
CA MET A 235 -4.98 -21.79 16.67
C MET A 235 -3.91 -20.85 17.23
N ALA A 236 -3.81 -19.63 16.72
CA ALA A 236 -2.84 -18.63 17.21
C ALA A 236 -3.20 -18.08 18.61
N THR A 237 -4.48 -17.80 18.86
CA THR A 237 -4.93 -17.20 20.14
C THR A 237 -5.45 -18.23 21.14
N GLY A 238 -5.79 -19.44 20.65
CA GLY A 238 -6.44 -20.49 21.45
C GLY A 238 -7.89 -20.20 21.83
N LYS A 239 -8.46 -19.08 21.40
CA LYS A 239 -9.85 -18.69 21.71
C LYS A 239 -10.85 -19.50 20.92
N GLU A 240 -12.00 -19.76 21.54
CA GLU A 240 -13.06 -20.57 20.96
C GLU A 240 -14.32 -19.73 20.73
N PHE A 241 -14.96 -19.95 19.57
CA PHE A 241 -16.17 -19.24 19.15
C PHE A 241 -17.16 -20.24 18.54
N GLU A 242 -18.44 -19.92 18.62
CA GLU A 242 -19.51 -20.67 17.95
C GLU A 242 -19.79 -20.03 16.58
N VAL A 243 -19.77 -20.87 15.54
CA VAL A 243 -20.08 -20.44 14.17
C VAL A 243 -21.56 -20.14 14.06
N THR A 244 -21.91 -18.91 13.76
CA THR A 244 -23.30 -18.50 13.55
C THR A 244 -23.74 -18.69 12.11
N GLU A 245 -22.81 -18.51 11.16
CA GLU A 245 -23.06 -18.64 9.73
C GLU A 245 -21.80 -19.04 8.98
N VAL A 246 -21.96 -19.86 7.95
CA VAL A 246 -20.96 -20.11 6.92
C VAL A 246 -21.57 -19.77 5.57
N GLY A 247 -20.78 -19.26 4.64
CA GLY A 247 -21.31 -18.84 3.34
C GLY A 247 -20.23 -18.70 2.27
N ILE A 248 -20.69 -18.33 1.09
CA ILE A 248 -19.88 -18.06 -0.11
C ILE A 248 -20.21 -16.70 -0.69
N ASN A 249 -19.28 -16.11 -1.42
CA ASN A 249 -19.47 -14.86 -2.14
C ASN A 249 -19.81 -15.16 -3.61
N THR A 250 -20.98 -14.71 -4.10
CA THR A 250 -21.47 -14.93 -5.48
C THR A 250 -22.04 -13.65 -6.09
N PRO A 251 -21.35 -12.68 -6.45
CA PRO A 251 -20.72 -11.52 -5.83
C PRO A 251 -21.36 -11.04 -4.52
N LYS A 252 -22.60 -11.46 -4.23
CA LYS A 252 -23.26 -11.20 -2.92
C LYS A 252 -22.99 -12.37 -1.97
N GLN A 253 -22.94 -12.08 -0.69
CA GLN A 253 -22.82 -13.10 0.34
C GLN A 253 -24.06 -14.00 0.33
N LEU A 254 -23.84 -15.31 0.26
CA LEU A 254 -24.88 -16.32 0.25
C LEU A 254 -24.58 -17.37 1.33
N PRO A 255 -25.42 -17.49 2.38
CA PRO A 255 -25.28 -18.55 3.37
C PRO A 255 -25.41 -19.93 2.74
N VAL A 256 -24.60 -20.90 3.25
CA VAL A 256 -24.64 -22.31 2.85
C VAL A 256 -24.69 -23.20 4.07
N ASP A 257 -25.06 -24.48 3.88
CA ASP A 257 -25.16 -25.43 4.99
C ASP A 257 -23.80 -25.82 5.56
N GLU A 258 -22.80 -25.96 4.71
CA GLU A 258 -21.43 -26.34 5.09
C GLU A 258 -20.40 -25.84 4.06
N LEU A 259 -19.16 -25.65 4.53
CA LEU A 259 -17.96 -25.51 3.71
C LEU A 259 -17.08 -26.74 3.90
N THR A 260 -16.53 -27.25 2.82
CA THR A 260 -15.70 -28.47 2.80
C THR A 260 -14.40 -28.24 2.04
N VAL A 261 -13.55 -29.24 2.03
CA VAL A 261 -12.24 -29.22 1.36
C VAL A 261 -12.30 -28.56 -0.02
N GLY A 262 -11.42 -27.62 -0.25
CA GLY A 262 -11.33 -26.86 -1.48
C GLY A 262 -12.23 -25.63 -1.56
N ASP A 263 -13.24 -25.49 -0.68
CA ASP A 263 -14.10 -24.32 -0.70
C ASP A 263 -13.36 -23.06 -0.23
N VAL A 264 -13.63 -21.97 -0.94
CA VAL A 264 -13.36 -20.60 -0.50
C VAL A 264 -14.70 -19.96 -0.14
N GLY A 265 -14.77 -19.38 1.04
CA GLY A 265 -16.00 -18.80 1.56
C GLY A 265 -15.74 -17.93 2.80
N TYR A 266 -16.79 -17.68 3.58
CA TYR A 266 -16.67 -16.90 4.81
C TYR A 266 -17.26 -17.60 6.02
N ILE A 267 -16.78 -17.24 7.19
CA ILE A 267 -17.30 -17.64 8.51
C ILE A 267 -17.66 -16.39 9.32
N ILE A 268 -18.80 -16.48 10.03
CA ILE A 268 -19.21 -15.54 11.08
C ILE A 268 -19.34 -16.32 12.37
N ALA A 269 -18.60 -15.89 13.39
CA ALA A 269 -18.55 -16.57 14.69
C ALA A 269 -18.74 -15.59 15.87
N SER A 270 -19.46 -14.49 15.66
CA SER A 270 -19.74 -13.47 16.71
C SER A 270 -18.48 -12.94 17.41
N ILE A 271 -17.37 -12.88 16.70
CA ILE A 271 -16.10 -12.34 17.19
C ILE A 271 -16.25 -10.82 17.26
N LYS A 272 -16.11 -10.26 18.46
CA LYS A 272 -16.28 -8.82 18.71
C LYS A 272 -14.95 -8.08 18.79
N ASN A 273 -13.92 -8.78 19.23
CA ASN A 273 -12.58 -8.19 19.36
C ASN A 273 -11.76 -8.56 18.14
N VAL A 274 -11.28 -7.55 17.46
CA VAL A 274 -10.45 -7.62 16.26
C VAL A 274 -9.20 -8.47 16.46
N ASP A 275 -8.56 -8.35 17.63
CA ASP A 275 -7.34 -9.10 17.96
C ASP A 275 -7.52 -10.63 18.01
N ASP A 276 -8.76 -11.09 18.04
CA ASP A 276 -9.09 -12.50 18.19
C ASP A 276 -9.15 -13.25 16.84
N SER A 277 -9.19 -12.52 15.73
CA SER A 277 -9.19 -13.07 14.36
C SER A 277 -8.07 -12.40 13.57
N ARG A 278 -6.97 -13.11 13.39
CA ARG A 278 -5.83 -12.60 12.64
C ARG A 278 -5.75 -13.26 11.28
N VAL A 279 -5.49 -12.48 10.25
CA VAL A 279 -5.18 -13.01 8.93
C VAL A 279 -3.93 -13.89 8.99
N GLY A 280 -3.98 -15.05 8.35
CA GLY A 280 -2.93 -16.08 8.43
C GLY A 280 -3.09 -17.07 9.58
N ASP A 281 -4.09 -16.89 10.46
CA ASP A 281 -4.39 -17.91 11.49
C ASP A 281 -5.14 -19.10 10.88
N THR A 282 -5.02 -20.22 11.56
CA THR A 282 -5.73 -21.46 11.23
C THR A 282 -6.93 -21.65 12.14
N ILE A 283 -8.09 -21.86 11.54
CA ILE A 283 -9.30 -22.28 12.26
C ILE A 283 -9.37 -23.80 12.29
N THR A 284 -9.64 -24.34 13.49
CA THR A 284 -9.92 -25.77 13.68
C THR A 284 -11.18 -25.98 14.52
N LEU A 285 -11.73 -27.22 14.55
CA LEU A 285 -12.86 -27.55 15.43
C LEU A 285 -12.38 -27.74 16.87
N ALA A 286 -13.03 -27.12 17.84
CA ALA A 286 -12.70 -27.27 19.27
C ALA A 286 -12.89 -28.71 19.75
N SER A 287 -13.84 -29.46 19.17
CA SER A 287 -14.12 -30.87 19.51
C SER A 287 -13.09 -31.85 18.97
N ARG A 288 -12.43 -31.50 17.84
CA ARG A 288 -11.41 -32.35 17.17
C ARG A 288 -10.35 -31.42 16.56
N PRO A 289 -9.48 -30.83 17.38
CA PRO A 289 -8.49 -29.87 16.89
C PRO A 289 -7.42 -30.55 16.03
N ALA A 290 -6.95 -29.82 15.02
CA ALA A 290 -5.77 -30.20 14.26
C ALA A 290 -4.53 -30.14 15.15
N SER A 291 -3.54 -30.98 14.86
CA SER A 291 -2.29 -31.07 15.64
C SER A 291 -1.35 -29.89 15.36
N GLU A 292 -1.38 -29.36 14.14
CA GLU A 292 -0.48 -28.32 13.66
C GLU A 292 -1.27 -27.30 12.85
N PRO A 293 -0.95 -26.00 12.99
CA PRO A 293 -1.53 -24.95 12.15
C PRO A 293 -1.02 -25.09 10.71
N LEU A 294 -1.73 -24.49 9.77
CA LEU A 294 -1.24 -24.26 8.43
C LEU A 294 -0.05 -23.28 8.48
N GLN A 295 0.81 -23.35 7.47
CA GLN A 295 1.87 -22.37 7.33
C GLN A 295 1.22 -20.99 7.15
N GLY A 296 1.39 -20.13 8.16
CA GLY A 296 0.87 -18.77 8.15
C GLY A 296 1.72 -17.86 7.28
N TYR A 297 1.21 -16.65 7.05
CA TYR A 297 1.94 -15.63 6.30
C TYR A 297 3.11 -15.09 7.11
N LYS A 298 4.22 -14.76 6.42
CA LYS A 298 5.29 -13.97 7.03
C LYS A 298 4.75 -12.59 7.33
N LYS A 299 4.88 -12.15 8.58
CA LYS A 299 4.52 -10.78 8.94
C LYS A 299 5.45 -9.83 8.19
N MET A 300 4.86 -8.95 7.38
CA MET A 300 5.62 -7.84 6.77
C MET A 300 5.77 -6.73 7.80
N ASN A 301 6.99 -6.25 7.95
CA ASN A 301 7.24 -5.09 8.80
C ASN A 301 6.98 -3.81 8.00
N PRO A 302 6.30 -2.83 8.58
CA PRO A 302 6.17 -1.53 7.96
C PRO A 302 7.53 -0.92 7.63
N MET A 303 7.62 -0.26 6.48
CA MET A 303 8.85 0.40 6.03
C MET A 303 8.78 1.92 6.15
N VAL A 304 7.57 2.47 6.14
CA VAL A 304 7.29 3.91 6.16
C VAL A 304 6.41 4.22 7.35
N TYR A 305 6.77 5.26 8.10
CA TYR A 305 6.05 5.67 9.29
C TYR A 305 5.66 7.15 9.21
N CYS A 306 4.42 7.47 9.53
CA CYS A 306 4.01 8.85 9.74
C CYS A 306 3.09 8.99 10.96
N GLY A 307 2.99 10.19 11.51
CA GLY A 307 2.00 10.51 12.53
C GLY A 307 0.68 10.91 11.85
N LEU A 308 -0.42 10.28 12.26
CA LEU A 308 -1.78 10.64 11.88
C LEU A 308 -2.46 11.36 13.03
N PHE A 309 -2.88 12.60 12.82
CA PHE A 309 -3.50 13.43 13.83
C PHE A 309 -4.87 13.90 13.35
N PRO A 310 -5.95 13.73 14.15
CA PRO A 310 -7.25 14.27 13.78
C PRO A 310 -7.23 15.80 13.88
N ILE A 311 -7.85 16.50 12.94
CA ILE A 311 -7.96 17.97 12.99
C ILE A 311 -8.71 18.40 14.24
N ASP A 312 -9.83 17.75 14.61
CA ASP A 312 -10.49 17.94 15.91
C ASP A 312 -9.98 16.86 16.90
N ASN A 313 -9.27 17.31 17.92
CA ASN A 313 -8.76 16.42 18.98
C ASN A 313 -9.84 15.57 19.70
N LYS A 314 -11.12 15.90 19.56
CA LYS A 314 -12.22 15.07 20.09
C LYS A 314 -12.32 13.73 19.37
N ASN A 315 -11.90 13.67 18.11
CA ASN A 315 -11.94 12.48 17.29
C ASN A 315 -10.75 11.53 17.53
N TYR A 316 -9.93 11.75 18.57
CA TYR A 316 -8.79 10.90 18.90
C TYR A 316 -9.17 9.44 19.13
N ASN A 317 -10.26 9.20 19.89
CA ASN A 317 -10.76 7.84 20.13
C ASN A 317 -11.42 7.24 18.88
N ASP A 318 -12.11 8.06 18.09
CA ASP A 318 -12.74 7.62 16.85
C ASP A 318 -11.68 7.20 15.83
N LEU A 319 -10.55 7.93 15.77
CA LEU A 319 -9.40 7.57 14.94
C LEU A 319 -8.79 6.23 15.36
N ARG A 320 -8.70 5.97 16.68
CA ARG A 320 -8.26 4.67 17.17
C ARG A 320 -9.16 3.54 16.69
N GLU A 321 -10.48 3.69 16.86
CA GLU A 321 -11.44 2.67 16.40
C GLU A 321 -11.38 2.46 14.89
N ALA A 322 -11.16 3.53 14.11
CA ALA A 322 -10.99 3.44 12.67
C ALA A 322 -9.73 2.64 12.30
N LEU A 323 -8.59 2.94 12.93
CA LEU A 323 -7.33 2.21 12.72
C LEU A 323 -7.46 0.73 13.13
N GLU A 324 -8.09 0.42 14.29
CA GLU A 324 -8.35 -0.95 14.73
C GLU A 324 -9.21 -1.73 13.71
N LYS A 325 -10.22 -1.09 13.12
CA LYS A 325 -11.06 -1.71 12.08
C LYS A 325 -10.31 -1.92 10.77
N LEU A 326 -9.47 -0.96 10.37
CA LEU A 326 -8.64 -1.10 9.18
C LEU A 326 -7.59 -2.21 9.32
N GLN A 327 -7.00 -2.35 10.51
CA GLN A 327 -6.01 -3.40 10.81
C GLN A 327 -6.57 -4.83 10.67
N LEU A 328 -7.89 -5.03 10.73
CA LEU A 328 -8.53 -6.31 10.44
C LEU A 328 -8.29 -6.79 9.01
N ASN A 329 -8.45 -5.86 8.07
CA ASN A 329 -8.29 -6.15 6.66
C ASN A 329 -6.81 -6.10 6.25
N ASP A 330 -6.03 -5.31 6.99
CA ASP A 330 -4.64 -5.00 6.68
C ASP A 330 -3.74 -5.33 7.88
N ALA A 331 -3.26 -6.56 7.90
CA ALA A 331 -2.38 -7.05 8.97
C ALA A 331 -0.98 -6.41 8.96
N SER A 332 -0.64 -5.64 7.93
CA SER A 332 0.61 -4.88 7.83
C SER A 332 0.52 -3.52 8.53
N LEU A 333 -0.70 -3.02 8.77
CA LEU A 333 -0.94 -1.76 9.44
C LEU A 333 -0.59 -1.87 10.93
N GLU A 334 0.40 -1.10 11.37
CA GLU A 334 0.78 -0.98 12.77
C GLU A 334 0.59 0.44 13.24
N PHE A 335 0.11 0.63 14.46
CA PHE A 335 -0.02 1.97 15.02
C PHE A 335 0.17 1.98 16.54
N GLU A 336 0.70 3.08 17.04
CA GLU A 336 0.91 3.34 18.45
C GLU A 336 0.54 4.79 18.80
N PRO A 337 0.15 5.10 20.06
CA PRO A 337 -0.15 6.46 20.45
C PRO A 337 1.04 7.39 20.27
N GLU A 338 0.80 8.55 19.68
CA GLU A 338 1.79 9.60 19.50
C GLU A 338 1.25 10.95 20.02
N SER A 339 2.13 11.83 20.48
CA SER A 339 1.80 13.19 20.85
C SER A 339 2.76 14.18 20.22
N SER A 340 2.21 15.25 19.66
CA SER A 340 2.94 16.39 19.11
C SER A 340 2.57 17.64 19.85
N GLN A 341 3.55 18.51 20.12
CA GLN A 341 3.29 19.83 20.73
C GLN A 341 2.48 20.72 19.79
N ALA A 342 2.63 20.56 18.49
CA ALA A 342 1.94 21.34 17.47
C ALA A 342 0.54 20.81 17.14
N LEU A 343 0.35 19.46 17.11
CA LEU A 343 -0.84 18.79 16.59
C LEU A 343 -1.71 18.12 17.67
N GLY A 344 -1.20 17.97 18.90
CA GLY A 344 -1.90 17.32 19.99
C GLY A 344 -1.71 15.80 20.01
N PHE A 345 -2.79 15.05 20.21
CA PHE A 345 -2.75 13.58 20.30
C PHE A 345 -3.12 12.95 18.96
N GLY A 346 -2.39 11.91 18.57
CA GLY A 346 -2.58 11.14 17.36
C GLY A 346 -1.98 9.75 17.47
N TYR A 347 -1.70 9.14 16.33
CA TYR A 347 -1.11 7.81 16.25
C TYR A 347 0.07 7.80 15.28
N ARG A 348 1.19 7.25 15.73
CA ARG A 348 2.31 6.87 14.86
C ARG A 348 1.92 5.61 14.13
N THR A 349 1.84 5.67 12.81
CA THR A 349 1.30 4.61 11.98
C THR A 349 2.36 4.15 10.98
N GLY A 350 2.54 2.84 10.87
CA GLY A 350 3.46 2.19 9.96
C GLY A 350 2.74 1.65 8.72
N PHE A 351 3.36 1.80 7.54
CA PHE A 351 2.84 1.44 6.23
C PHE A 351 3.88 0.68 5.42
N LEU A 352 3.45 -0.12 4.45
CA LEU A 352 4.35 -0.82 3.53
C LEU A 352 5.01 0.14 2.52
N GLY A 353 4.29 1.18 2.09
CA GLY A 353 4.78 2.18 1.15
C GLY A 353 3.92 3.45 1.13
N MET A 354 4.19 4.34 0.18
CA MET A 354 3.49 5.62 0.08
C MET A 354 2.05 5.47 -0.40
N LEU A 355 1.81 4.65 -1.41
CA LEU A 355 0.45 4.40 -1.89
C LEU A 355 -0.42 3.77 -0.81
N HIS A 356 0.15 2.83 -0.04
CA HIS A 356 -0.54 2.24 1.11
C HIS A 356 -0.93 3.33 2.13
N MET A 357 -0.01 4.25 2.47
CA MET A 357 -0.29 5.36 3.38
C MET A 357 -1.42 6.26 2.87
N GLU A 358 -1.39 6.67 1.60
CA GLU A 358 -2.42 7.51 0.99
C GLU A 358 -3.80 6.84 1.02
N ILE A 359 -3.85 5.56 0.70
CA ILE A 359 -5.10 4.78 0.70
C ILE A 359 -5.68 4.69 2.10
N ILE A 360 -4.88 4.39 3.12
CA ILE A 360 -5.35 4.34 4.51
C ILE A 360 -5.87 5.70 4.97
N GLN A 361 -5.19 6.80 4.64
CA GLN A 361 -5.66 8.15 4.94
C GLN A 361 -7.02 8.43 4.28
N GLU A 362 -7.13 8.18 2.98
CA GLU A 362 -8.37 8.40 2.23
C GLU A 362 -9.52 7.53 2.74
N ARG A 363 -9.25 6.29 3.15
CA ARG A 363 -10.23 5.40 3.78
C ARG A 363 -10.70 5.95 5.12
N ILE A 364 -9.80 6.44 5.98
CA ILE A 364 -10.17 7.05 7.26
C ILE A 364 -11.07 8.27 7.03
N GLU A 365 -10.75 9.11 6.05
CA GLU A 365 -11.55 10.29 5.73
C GLU A 365 -12.93 9.93 5.15
N ARG A 366 -13.00 8.98 4.21
CA ARG A 366 -14.24 8.63 3.50
C ARG A 366 -15.15 7.68 4.28
N GLU A 367 -14.59 6.62 4.88
CA GLU A 367 -15.37 5.58 5.56
C GLU A 367 -15.77 5.99 6.98
N PHE A 368 -14.91 6.76 7.66
CA PHE A 368 -15.11 7.15 9.07
C PHE A 368 -15.40 8.64 9.28
N GLY A 369 -15.24 9.47 8.22
CA GLY A 369 -15.52 10.91 8.31
C GLY A 369 -14.55 11.68 9.20
N ILE A 370 -13.32 11.21 9.38
CA ILE A 370 -12.31 11.81 10.23
C ILE A 370 -11.30 12.53 9.35
N GLU A 371 -11.29 13.88 9.40
CA GLU A 371 -10.29 14.67 8.72
C GLU A 371 -8.94 14.60 9.44
N LEU A 372 -7.86 14.32 8.71
CA LEU A 372 -6.54 14.03 9.24
C LEU A 372 -5.47 15.04 8.82
N ILE A 373 -4.48 15.21 9.69
CA ILE A 373 -3.17 15.77 9.36
C ILE A 373 -2.15 14.65 9.44
N ALA A 374 -1.48 14.37 8.31
CA ALA A 374 -0.34 13.46 8.28
C ALA A 374 0.97 14.25 8.42
N THR A 375 1.88 13.76 9.24
CA THR A 375 3.26 14.27 9.28
C THR A 375 4.06 13.73 8.11
N ALA A 376 5.24 14.31 7.85
CA ALA A 376 6.15 13.76 6.85
C ALA A 376 6.46 12.29 7.15
N PRO A 377 6.35 11.39 6.16
CA PRO A 377 6.75 10.00 6.35
C PRO A 377 8.24 9.90 6.62
N SER A 378 8.62 8.95 7.43
CA SER A 378 10.00 8.62 7.75
C SER A 378 10.20 7.12 7.68
N VAL A 379 11.44 6.71 7.45
CA VAL A 379 11.86 5.31 7.55
C VAL A 379 12.40 5.04 8.95
N ILE A 380 12.63 3.77 9.28
CA ILE A 380 13.27 3.39 10.54
C ILE A 380 14.79 3.57 10.42
N TYR A 381 15.35 4.37 11.32
CA TYR A 381 16.80 4.52 11.46
C TYR A 381 17.29 3.76 12.69
N GLN A 382 18.50 3.21 12.61
CA GLN A 382 19.18 2.61 13.74
C GLN A 382 20.34 3.51 14.15
N CYS A 383 20.36 3.91 15.42
CA CYS A 383 21.44 4.74 15.96
C CYS A 383 22.24 3.92 16.98
N ILE A 384 23.55 3.83 16.78
CA ILE A 384 24.48 3.33 17.81
C ILE A 384 24.95 4.54 18.61
N LEU A 385 24.72 4.52 19.91
CA LEU A 385 25.18 5.58 20.80
C LEU A 385 26.64 5.34 21.24
N ARG A 386 27.30 6.39 21.72
CA ARG A 386 28.69 6.31 22.17
C ARG A 386 28.94 5.41 23.40
N ASP A 387 27.87 5.11 24.14
CA ASP A 387 27.91 4.12 25.23
C ASP A 387 27.73 2.67 24.75
N GLY A 388 27.58 2.47 23.44
CA GLY A 388 27.37 1.17 22.80
C GLY A 388 25.91 0.71 22.78
N SER A 389 24.96 1.48 23.30
CA SER A 389 23.54 1.14 23.22
C SER A 389 22.98 1.41 21.82
N GLU A 390 22.02 0.61 21.39
CA GLU A 390 21.31 0.74 20.12
C GLU A 390 19.93 1.37 20.36
N VAL A 391 19.58 2.34 19.53
CA VAL A 391 18.28 3.02 19.57
C VAL A 391 17.67 3.00 18.18
N THR A 392 16.45 2.50 18.09
CA THR A 392 15.63 2.58 16.87
C THR A 392 14.89 3.91 16.84
N VAL A 393 14.96 4.62 15.73
CA VAL A 393 14.33 5.94 15.53
C VAL A 393 13.41 5.84 14.32
N ASP A 394 12.12 5.81 14.55
CA ASP A 394 11.06 5.87 13.54
C ASP A 394 10.45 7.29 13.43
N ASN A 395 10.56 8.08 14.50
CA ASN A 395 10.12 9.46 14.57
C ASN A 395 11.32 10.43 14.62
N PRO A 396 11.51 11.33 13.63
CA PRO A 396 12.60 12.29 13.63
C PRO A 396 12.67 13.16 14.90
N ALA A 397 11.52 13.44 15.54
CA ALA A 397 11.48 14.24 16.76
C ALA A 397 12.19 13.55 17.94
N GLN A 398 12.19 12.21 17.97
CA GLN A 398 12.79 11.39 19.01
C GLN A 398 14.28 11.06 18.76
N MET A 399 14.87 11.54 17.66
CA MET A 399 16.28 11.30 17.37
C MET A 399 17.17 11.82 18.53
N PRO A 400 18.08 11.00 19.06
CA PRO A 400 18.99 11.42 20.11
C PRO A 400 19.88 12.60 19.70
N ASP A 401 20.38 13.35 20.68
CA ASP A 401 21.30 14.46 20.43
C ASP A 401 22.57 13.97 19.69
N ARG A 402 23.03 14.76 18.74
CA ARG A 402 24.20 14.44 17.91
C ARG A 402 25.43 14.02 18.72
N ASP A 403 25.63 14.64 19.86
CA ASP A 403 26.80 14.37 20.74
C ASP A 403 26.78 12.97 21.36
N LYS A 404 25.61 12.35 21.44
CA LYS A 404 25.42 11.00 21.97
C LYS A 404 25.54 9.93 20.91
N ILE A 405 25.36 10.27 19.65
CA ILE A 405 25.36 9.33 18.52
C ILE A 405 26.80 9.07 18.05
N ASP A 406 27.15 7.80 17.90
CA ASP A 406 28.38 7.35 17.24
C ASP A 406 28.12 7.10 15.75
N LYS A 407 27.14 6.22 15.43
CA LYS A 407 26.79 5.82 14.07
C LYS A 407 25.29 5.85 13.84
N ILE A 408 24.90 6.13 12.59
CA ILE A 408 23.51 6.08 12.14
C ILE A 408 23.44 5.17 10.93
N PHE A 409 22.46 4.26 10.92
CA PHE A 409 22.18 3.36 9.82
C PHE A 409 20.79 3.69 9.24
N GLU A 410 20.71 3.66 7.91
CA GLU A 410 19.44 3.82 7.18
C GLU A 410 19.16 2.59 6.32
N PRO A 411 17.88 2.23 6.11
CA PRO A 411 17.49 1.11 5.27
C PRO A 411 17.80 1.38 3.81
N TYR A 412 18.38 0.39 3.14
CA TYR A 412 18.64 0.37 1.70
C TYR A 412 17.76 -0.65 1.01
N VAL A 413 17.35 -0.32 -0.20
CA VAL A 413 16.56 -1.18 -1.07
C VAL A 413 17.31 -1.42 -2.38
N ARG A 414 17.11 -2.60 -2.96
CA ARG A 414 17.47 -2.89 -4.34
C ARG A 414 16.30 -2.50 -5.22
N ALA A 415 16.51 -1.49 -6.04
CA ALA A 415 15.54 -0.96 -6.97
C ALA A 415 15.80 -1.52 -8.37
N THR A 416 14.79 -2.14 -8.96
CA THR A 416 14.82 -2.72 -10.31
C THR A 416 13.89 -1.89 -11.19
N MET A 417 14.43 -1.34 -12.27
CA MET A 417 13.71 -0.47 -13.20
C MET A 417 13.85 -0.99 -14.62
N MET A 418 12.73 -1.30 -15.26
CA MET A 418 12.69 -1.61 -16.68
C MET A 418 12.29 -0.36 -17.46
N VAL A 419 13.12 0.05 -18.39
CA VAL A 419 12.95 1.31 -19.12
C VAL A 419 13.31 1.15 -20.60
N PRO A 420 12.66 1.90 -21.51
CA PRO A 420 13.14 1.99 -22.89
C PRO A 420 14.55 2.61 -22.94
N ASN A 421 15.37 2.13 -23.89
CA ASN A 421 16.77 2.52 -24.04
C ASN A 421 16.98 4.04 -24.08
N ASP A 422 16.04 4.79 -24.67
CA ASP A 422 16.08 6.25 -24.77
C ASP A 422 16.07 6.97 -23.41
N TYR A 423 15.56 6.33 -22.36
CA TYR A 423 15.41 6.92 -21.02
C TYR A 423 16.47 6.47 -20.01
N VAL A 424 17.38 5.55 -20.39
CA VAL A 424 18.44 5.03 -19.50
C VAL A 424 19.23 6.16 -18.84
N GLY A 425 19.65 7.16 -19.62
CA GLY A 425 20.42 8.31 -19.10
C GLY A 425 19.65 9.11 -18.05
N ALA A 426 18.35 9.37 -18.27
CA ALA A 426 17.51 10.11 -17.32
C ALA A 426 17.28 9.35 -16.02
N VAL A 427 17.11 8.02 -16.10
CA VAL A 427 16.95 7.15 -14.93
C VAL A 427 18.25 7.07 -14.12
N MET A 428 19.39 6.91 -14.78
CA MET A 428 20.69 6.89 -14.11
C MET A 428 20.99 8.21 -13.40
N GLU A 429 20.66 9.35 -14.01
CA GLU A 429 20.80 10.67 -13.39
C GLU A 429 19.89 10.82 -12.17
N LEU A 430 18.63 10.36 -12.27
CA LEU A 430 17.71 10.36 -11.12
C LEU A 430 18.27 9.53 -9.96
N CYS A 431 18.70 8.29 -10.23
CA CYS A 431 19.27 7.41 -9.20
C CYS A 431 20.51 8.01 -8.53
N GLN A 432 21.39 8.64 -9.31
CA GLN A 432 22.58 9.31 -8.77
C GLN A 432 22.20 10.50 -7.87
N ARG A 433 21.24 11.32 -8.26
CA ARG A 433 20.72 12.41 -7.42
C ARG A 433 20.12 11.92 -6.12
N LYS A 434 19.51 10.74 -6.11
CA LYS A 434 18.93 10.06 -4.95
C LYS A 434 19.92 9.14 -4.22
N ARG A 435 21.23 9.41 -4.31
CA ARG A 435 22.31 8.69 -3.63
C ARG A 435 22.42 7.21 -3.98
N GLY A 436 21.90 6.83 -5.16
CA GLY A 436 21.89 5.44 -5.62
C GLY A 436 23.30 4.93 -5.98
N GLN A 437 23.54 3.66 -5.68
CA GLN A 437 24.71 2.91 -6.10
C GLN A 437 24.34 1.99 -7.25
N PHE A 438 24.96 2.18 -8.40
CA PHE A 438 24.75 1.34 -9.57
C PHE A 438 25.23 -0.08 -9.30
N ILE A 439 24.40 -1.07 -9.61
CA ILE A 439 24.71 -2.50 -9.46
C ILE A 439 24.88 -3.15 -10.83
N ASN A 440 23.85 -3.14 -11.65
CA ASN A 440 23.83 -3.81 -12.93
C ASN A 440 22.92 -3.12 -13.96
N MET A 441 23.16 -3.41 -15.22
CA MET A 441 22.31 -2.99 -16.34
C MET A 441 22.34 -4.07 -17.40
N ASP A 442 21.18 -4.68 -17.65
CA ASP A 442 21.02 -5.75 -18.64
C ASP A 442 20.07 -5.30 -19.74
N TYR A 443 20.48 -5.50 -20.99
CA TYR A 443 19.61 -5.29 -22.16
C TYR A 443 18.73 -6.52 -22.33
N LEU A 444 17.42 -6.34 -22.12
CA LEU A 444 16.44 -7.42 -22.27
C LEU A 444 16.16 -7.70 -23.75
N ASP A 445 16.08 -6.64 -24.55
CA ASP A 445 15.91 -6.65 -25.99
C ASP A 445 16.53 -5.37 -26.60
N ASP A 446 16.32 -5.13 -27.90
CA ASP A 446 16.83 -3.94 -28.60
C ASP A 446 16.20 -2.62 -28.12
N ILE A 447 15.10 -2.68 -27.37
CA ILE A 447 14.28 -1.52 -26.97
C ILE A 447 14.36 -1.27 -25.47
N ARG A 448 14.44 -2.31 -24.62
CA ARG A 448 14.29 -2.21 -23.17
C ARG A 448 15.53 -2.65 -22.41
N VAL A 449 15.76 -1.96 -21.33
CA VAL A 449 16.91 -2.16 -20.44
C VAL A 449 16.40 -2.33 -19.00
N ASN A 450 16.92 -3.33 -18.33
CA ASN A 450 16.75 -3.52 -16.89
C ASN A 450 17.92 -2.87 -16.17
N ILE A 451 17.63 -1.92 -15.26
CA ILE A 451 18.62 -1.16 -14.50
C ILE A 451 18.41 -1.46 -13.02
N VAL A 452 19.48 -1.87 -12.35
CA VAL A 452 19.45 -2.20 -10.92
C VAL A 452 20.34 -1.23 -10.14
N TYR A 453 19.75 -0.61 -9.12
CA TYR A 453 20.43 0.28 -8.19
C TYR A 453 20.16 -0.14 -6.75
N GLU A 454 21.11 0.14 -5.85
CA GLU A 454 20.82 0.17 -4.42
C GLU A 454 20.60 1.62 -4.00
N LEU A 455 19.41 1.89 -3.43
CA LEU A 455 18.96 3.22 -3.04
C LEU A 455 18.63 3.26 -1.54
N PRO A 456 18.90 4.37 -0.85
CA PRO A 456 18.33 4.57 0.48
C PRO A 456 16.81 4.62 0.40
N LEU A 457 16.11 3.85 1.23
CA LEU A 457 14.64 3.81 1.21
C LEU A 457 14.02 5.19 1.44
N ALA A 458 14.63 6.02 2.28
CA ALA A 458 14.17 7.39 2.51
C ALA A 458 14.11 8.24 1.22
N GLU A 459 15.00 8.02 0.26
CA GLU A 459 15.00 8.74 -1.01
C GLU A 459 13.95 8.18 -1.99
N VAL A 460 13.56 6.92 -1.82
CA VAL A 460 12.53 6.26 -2.64
C VAL A 460 11.14 6.69 -2.20
N VAL A 461 10.91 6.77 -0.89
CA VAL A 461 9.61 7.04 -0.28
C VAL A 461 9.04 8.40 -0.66
N PHE A 462 9.87 9.45 -0.86
CA PHE A 462 9.35 10.80 -1.03
C PHE A 462 8.74 11.06 -2.41
N ASP A 463 9.50 10.93 -3.47
CA ASP A 463 9.07 11.40 -4.80
C ASP A 463 9.73 10.65 -5.96
N PHE A 464 10.50 9.62 -5.65
CA PHE A 464 11.28 8.88 -6.66
C PHE A 464 10.41 8.33 -7.78
N PHE A 465 9.27 7.71 -7.42
CA PHE A 465 8.37 7.09 -8.38
C PHE A 465 7.73 8.13 -9.32
N ASP A 466 7.29 9.26 -8.78
CA ASP A 466 6.71 10.34 -9.58
C ASP A 466 7.74 10.96 -10.53
N GLN A 467 8.98 11.19 -10.03
CA GLN A 467 10.08 11.65 -10.87
C GLN A 467 10.48 10.61 -11.93
N LEU A 468 10.50 9.32 -11.58
CA LEU A 468 10.77 8.24 -12.52
C LEU A 468 9.74 8.23 -13.65
N LYS A 469 8.45 8.25 -13.32
CA LYS A 469 7.35 8.31 -14.29
C LYS A 469 7.43 9.55 -15.16
N SER A 470 7.63 10.72 -14.56
CA SER A 470 7.73 11.98 -15.30
C SER A 470 8.91 11.98 -16.28
N ASN A 471 10.10 11.56 -15.83
CA ASN A 471 11.31 11.53 -16.64
C ASN A 471 11.26 10.51 -17.78
N THR A 472 10.45 9.47 -17.66
CA THR A 472 10.28 8.41 -18.64
C THR A 472 8.95 8.46 -19.37
N LYS A 473 8.16 9.52 -19.18
CA LYS A 473 6.81 9.69 -19.76
C LYS A 473 5.86 8.53 -19.43
N GLY A 474 6.04 7.89 -18.28
CA GLY A 474 5.25 6.75 -17.84
C GLY A 474 5.69 5.38 -18.35
N TYR A 475 6.79 5.31 -19.11
CA TYR A 475 7.27 4.04 -19.68
C TYR A 475 8.17 3.22 -18.74
N ALA A 476 8.60 3.76 -17.60
CA ALA A 476 9.38 2.99 -16.63
C ALA A 476 8.49 2.20 -15.70
N SER A 477 8.78 0.91 -15.55
CA SER A 477 8.31 0.13 -14.41
C SER A 477 9.34 0.15 -13.28
N PHE A 478 8.85 -0.01 -12.06
CA PHE A 478 9.66 0.10 -10.86
C PHE A 478 9.22 -0.93 -9.82
N ASP A 479 10.19 -1.65 -9.28
CA ASP A 479 10.03 -2.56 -8.16
C ASP A 479 11.20 -2.40 -7.20
N TYR A 480 11.02 -2.71 -5.92
CA TYR A 480 12.10 -2.65 -4.95
C TYR A 480 11.96 -3.67 -3.83
N GLU A 481 13.08 -4.15 -3.31
CA GLU A 481 13.15 -5.06 -2.17
C GLU A 481 14.11 -4.52 -1.11
N PHE A 482 13.79 -4.73 0.16
CA PHE A 482 14.70 -4.38 1.26
C PHE A 482 15.95 -5.27 1.22
N ILE A 483 17.12 -4.68 1.42
CA ILE A 483 18.39 -5.42 1.44
C ILE A 483 18.95 -5.46 2.87
N GLU A 484 19.38 -4.29 3.36
CA GLU A 484 20.08 -4.14 4.63
C GLU A 484 20.07 -2.68 5.11
N ASN A 485 20.47 -2.47 6.36
CA ASN A 485 20.76 -1.13 6.87
C ASN A 485 22.22 -0.78 6.66
N LYS A 486 22.51 0.38 6.02
CA LYS A 486 23.88 0.87 5.77
C LYS A 486 24.20 2.10 6.61
N GLU A 487 25.44 2.20 7.08
CA GLU A 487 25.92 3.40 7.78
C GLU A 487 25.87 4.62 6.88
N SER A 488 25.30 5.72 7.39
CA SER A 488 25.13 6.95 6.62
C SER A 488 25.31 8.21 7.48
N ASN A 489 25.77 9.30 6.85
CA ASN A 489 26.01 10.57 7.52
C ASN A 489 24.73 11.42 7.56
N LEU A 490 23.81 11.04 8.42
CA LEU A 490 22.51 11.68 8.55
C LEU A 490 22.50 12.75 9.64
N VAL A 491 21.64 13.73 9.46
CA VAL A 491 21.40 14.80 10.45
C VAL A 491 19.90 15.07 10.57
N LYS A 492 19.47 15.41 11.79
CA LYS A 492 18.12 15.89 12.04
C LYS A 492 18.03 17.35 11.64
N MET A 493 17.04 17.67 10.83
CA MET A 493 16.66 19.04 10.46
C MET A 493 15.40 19.44 11.24
N ASP A 494 15.52 20.48 12.05
CA ASP A 494 14.41 21.08 12.77
C ASP A 494 13.91 22.32 12.06
N ILE A 495 12.60 22.49 11.99
CA ILE A 495 11.97 23.70 11.46
C ILE A 495 11.48 24.56 12.62
N LEU A 496 11.87 25.84 12.59
CA LEU A 496 11.44 26.81 13.59
C LEU A 496 10.55 27.88 12.94
N LEU A 497 9.39 28.13 13.54
CA LEU A 497 8.48 29.21 13.17
C LEU A 497 8.46 30.22 14.31
N ASN A 498 8.77 31.44 14.02
CA ASN A 498 8.87 32.52 15.01
C ASN A 498 9.88 32.26 16.17
N GLY A 499 10.80 31.31 15.97
CA GLY A 499 11.77 30.87 16.98
C GLY A 499 11.36 29.59 17.72
N ASP A 500 10.10 29.18 17.63
CA ASP A 500 9.59 27.96 18.25
C ASP A 500 9.75 26.79 17.29
N LYS A 501 10.20 25.66 17.82
CA LYS A 501 10.39 24.42 17.06
C LYS A 501 9.06 23.74 16.80
N VAL A 502 8.83 23.35 15.54
CA VAL A 502 7.67 22.58 15.11
C VAL A 502 8.11 21.14 14.91
N ASP A 503 7.85 20.28 15.88
CA ASP A 503 8.26 18.88 15.90
C ASP A 503 7.71 18.07 14.71
N ALA A 504 6.46 18.33 14.32
CA ALA A 504 5.81 17.67 13.20
C ALA A 504 6.41 18.01 11.82
N LEU A 505 7.25 19.05 11.72
CA LEU A 505 7.98 19.43 10.50
C LEU A 505 9.46 19.01 10.54
N SER A 506 9.91 18.33 11.61
CA SER A 506 11.27 17.81 11.71
C SER A 506 11.45 16.59 10.81
N PHE A 507 12.60 16.48 10.14
CA PHE A 507 12.93 15.33 9.29
C PHE A 507 14.42 15.00 9.36
N ILE A 508 14.78 13.79 8.91
CA ILE A 508 16.15 13.32 8.83
C ILE A 508 16.62 13.41 7.37
N VAL A 509 17.83 13.93 7.17
CA VAL A 509 18.39 14.17 5.85
C VAL A 509 19.88 13.87 5.83
N HIS A 510 20.40 13.45 4.67
CA HIS A 510 21.84 13.31 4.48
C HIS A 510 22.52 14.69 4.59
N ARG A 511 23.65 14.75 5.29
CA ARG A 511 24.33 15.99 5.64
C ARG A 511 24.69 16.84 4.43
N ASP A 512 25.07 16.23 3.33
CA ASP A 512 25.50 16.93 2.13
C ASP A 512 24.33 17.67 1.44
N PHE A 513 23.10 17.16 1.57
CA PHE A 513 21.89 17.75 1.01
C PHE A 513 21.10 18.63 2.00
N ALA A 514 21.56 18.68 3.25
CA ALA A 514 20.84 19.35 4.33
C ALA A 514 20.58 20.86 4.04
N TYR A 515 21.54 21.55 3.44
CA TYR A 515 21.38 22.97 3.11
C TYR A 515 20.33 23.18 2.00
N GLU A 516 20.42 22.43 0.92
CA GLU A 516 19.52 22.56 -0.24
C GLU A 516 18.09 22.22 0.15
N ARG A 517 17.87 21.07 0.80
CA ARG A 517 16.54 20.67 1.30
C ARG A 517 15.99 21.63 2.34
N GLY A 518 16.81 22.08 3.29
CA GLY A 518 16.38 23.07 4.28
C GLY A 518 15.98 24.40 3.64
N LYS A 519 16.71 24.87 2.61
CA LYS A 519 16.39 26.09 1.86
C LYS A 519 15.09 25.93 1.06
N ALA A 520 14.93 24.84 0.32
CA ALA A 520 13.73 24.56 -0.46
C ALA A 520 12.49 24.54 0.44
N LEU A 521 12.56 23.83 1.57
CA LEU A 521 11.45 23.72 2.51
C LEU A 521 11.07 25.08 3.12
N VAL A 522 12.02 25.89 3.59
CA VAL A 522 11.66 27.20 4.19
C VAL A 522 11.06 28.17 3.17
N GLU A 523 11.49 28.14 1.90
CA GLU A 523 10.86 28.94 0.84
C GLU A 523 9.46 28.43 0.51
N LYS A 524 9.22 27.13 0.47
CA LYS A 524 7.90 26.52 0.26
C LYS A 524 6.94 26.84 1.42
N LEU A 525 7.39 26.69 2.65
CA LEU A 525 6.61 27.07 3.85
C LEU A 525 6.23 28.55 3.86
N LYS A 526 7.09 29.42 3.36
CA LYS A 526 6.79 30.86 3.23
C LYS A 526 5.61 31.13 2.30
N THR A 527 5.38 30.32 1.29
CA THR A 527 4.26 30.46 0.36
C THR A 527 2.96 29.87 0.93
N LEU A 528 3.06 28.79 1.68
CA LEU A 528 1.92 28.05 2.23
C LEU A 528 1.38 28.68 3.52
N ILE A 529 2.27 29.14 4.41
CA ILE A 529 1.85 29.73 5.69
C ILE A 529 1.29 31.14 5.45
N PRO A 530 0.04 31.42 5.88
CA PRO A 530 -0.59 32.71 5.66
C PRO A 530 0.11 33.83 6.44
N ARG A 531 0.13 35.04 5.85
CA ARG A 531 0.70 36.22 6.50
C ARG A 531 -0.03 36.54 7.81
N GLN A 532 0.73 36.72 8.87
CA GLN A 532 0.24 37.12 10.19
C GLN A 532 0.31 38.64 10.39
N GLN A 533 -0.24 39.14 11.50
CA GLN A 533 -0.13 40.55 11.89
C GLN A 533 1.31 41.01 12.20
N PHE A 534 2.21 40.05 12.41
CA PHE A 534 3.63 40.25 12.65
C PHE A 534 4.47 39.45 11.63
N GLU A 535 5.75 39.77 11.57
CA GLU A 535 6.70 39.04 10.72
C GLU A 535 7.05 37.72 11.35
N VAL A 536 6.93 36.60 10.58
CA VAL A 536 7.24 35.26 11.01
C VAL A 536 8.53 34.82 10.33
N PRO A 537 9.65 34.69 11.05
CA PRO A 537 10.83 34.02 10.53
C PRO A 537 10.58 32.50 10.47
N VAL A 538 10.87 31.91 9.30
CA VAL A 538 10.88 30.48 9.05
C VAL A 538 12.35 30.07 8.92
N GLN A 539 12.77 29.11 9.73
CA GLN A 539 14.18 28.73 9.83
C GLN A 539 14.31 27.20 9.81
N ALA A 540 15.31 26.71 9.08
CA ALA A 540 15.76 25.32 9.15
C ALA A 540 17.06 25.27 9.94
N ALA A 541 17.17 24.37 10.92
CA ALA A 541 18.31 24.27 11.82
C ALA A 541 18.78 22.83 12.02
N ILE A 542 20.08 22.65 12.16
CA ILE A 542 20.71 21.39 12.59
C ILE A 542 21.27 21.61 14.00
N GLY A 543 20.62 21.05 15.00
CA GLY A 543 20.90 21.36 16.39
C GLY A 543 20.68 22.85 16.68
N GLN A 544 21.73 23.58 17.06
CA GLN A 544 21.65 25.02 17.33
C GLN A 544 22.01 25.90 16.10
N LYS A 545 22.49 25.30 15.02
CA LYS A 545 22.95 26.04 13.85
C LYS A 545 21.83 26.19 12.83
N ILE A 546 21.43 27.45 12.56
CA ILE A 546 20.50 27.77 11.48
C ILE A 546 21.23 27.62 10.15
N VAL A 547 20.70 26.76 9.25
CA VAL A 547 21.28 26.48 7.93
C VAL A 547 20.56 27.24 6.82
N ALA A 548 19.25 27.47 6.97
CA ALA A 548 18.46 28.27 6.02
C ALA A 548 17.44 29.12 6.77
N ARG A 549 17.08 30.27 6.20
CA ARG A 549 16.13 31.19 6.79
C ARG A 549 15.41 32.01 5.72
N THR A 550 14.11 32.16 5.90
CA THR A 550 13.27 33.10 5.16
C THR A 550 12.33 33.85 6.12
N ASN A 551 11.64 34.89 5.66
CA ASN A 551 10.71 35.62 6.50
C ASN A 551 9.36 35.80 5.78
N ILE A 552 8.26 35.47 6.46
CA ILE A 552 6.91 35.78 6.02
C ILE A 552 6.60 37.22 6.46
N LYS A 553 6.37 38.10 5.48
CA LYS A 553 6.10 39.51 5.77
C LYS A 553 4.76 39.64 6.50
N SER A 554 4.72 40.52 7.52
CA SER A 554 3.49 40.84 8.23
C SER A 554 2.43 41.44 7.31
N MET A 555 1.14 41.23 7.64
CA MET A 555 0.06 42.02 7.07
C MET A 555 0.26 43.49 7.43
N GLY A 556 0.32 44.35 6.43
CA GLY A 556 0.54 45.79 6.60
C GLY A 556 -0.76 46.55 6.46
N LYS A 557 -1.20 47.23 7.53
CA LYS A 557 -2.18 48.29 7.40
C LYS A 557 -1.44 49.58 7.10
N ASN A 558 -1.77 50.26 6.03
CA ASN A 558 -1.16 51.59 5.73
C ASN A 558 -1.65 52.61 6.74
N VAL A 559 -0.93 52.74 7.87
CA VAL A 559 -1.26 53.70 8.94
C VAL A 559 -1.05 55.14 8.52
N LEU A 560 -0.34 55.36 7.39
CA LEU A 560 -0.05 56.69 6.85
C LEU A 560 -1.12 57.20 5.85
N ALA A 561 -2.04 56.31 5.41
CA ALA A 561 -3.07 56.66 4.41
C ALA A 561 -3.95 57.87 4.80
N LYS A 562 -4.12 58.10 6.12
CA LYS A 562 -4.90 59.22 6.66
C LYS A 562 -4.04 60.43 7.05
N CYS A 563 -2.73 60.44 6.77
CA CYS A 563 -1.83 61.54 7.08
C CYS A 563 -1.71 62.43 5.85
N TYR A 564 -2.59 63.44 5.76
CA TYR A 564 -2.49 64.50 4.78
C TYR A 564 -1.48 65.54 5.30
N GLY A 565 -0.46 65.94 4.47
CA GLY A 565 0.52 66.95 4.77
C GLY A 565 1.88 66.46 5.26
N GLY A 566 2.87 67.31 5.31
CA GLY A 566 4.29 67.03 5.53
C GLY A 566 4.72 66.83 6.98
N ASP A 567 3.82 66.50 7.91
CA ASP A 567 4.18 66.26 9.33
C ASP A 567 4.96 64.91 9.49
N ILE A 568 6.27 65.03 9.36
CA ILE A 568 7.23 63.93 9.45
C ILE A 568 7.22 63.35 10.87
N SER A 569 7.04 64.16 11.89
CA SER A 569 7.05 63.74 13.31
C SER A 569 5.86 62.83 13.62
N ARG A 570 4.68 63.15 13.11
CA ARG A 570 3.45 62.35 13.30
C ARG A 570 3.54 61.03 12.53
N LYS A 571 4.07 61.05 11.31
CA LYS A 571 4.30 59.85 10.51
C LYS A 571 5.25 58.90 11.22
N ARG A 572 6.36 59.40 11.77
CA ARG A 572 7.34 58.62 12.53
C ARG A 572 6.74 58.01 13.79
N LYS A 573 5.99 58.76 14.60
CA LYS A 573 5.30 58.26 15.79
C LYS A 573 4.29 57.16 15.48
N LEU A 574 3.53 57.28 14.37
CA LEU A 574 2.58 56.25 13.95
C LEU A 574 3.29 54.95 13.52
N LEU A 575 4.39 55.05 12.78
CA LEU A 575 5.21 53.92 12.40
C LEU A 575 5.86 53.22 13.62
N GLU A 576 6.39 53.99 14.59
CA GLU A 576 6.97 53.49 15.82
C GLU A 576 5.91 52.77 16.68
N LYS A 577 4.69 53.35 16.79
CA LYS A 577 3.57 52.71 17.50
C LYS A 577 3.11 51.43 16.82
N GLN A 578 3.08 51.40 15.48
CA GLN A 578 2.79 50.20 14.72
C GLN A 578 3.86 49.10 14.95
N LYS A 579 5.15 49.48 14.92
CA LYS A 579 6.28 48.59 15.15
C LYS A 579 6.23 48.01 16.57
N ALA A 580 5.95 48.86 17.59
CA ALA A 580 5.81 48.41 18.97
C ALA A 580 4.59 47.48 19.16
N GLY A 581 3.46 47.74 18.50
CA GLY A 581 2.27 46.87 18.50
C GLY A 581 2.56 45.51 17.87
N LYS A 582 3.24 45.50 16.71
CA LYS A 582 3.65 44.24 16.05
C LYS A 582 4.61 43.41 16.91
N ALA A 583 5.56 44.07 17.61
CA ALA A 583 6.48 43.37 18.51
C ALA A 583 5.75 42.73 19.69
N LYS A 584 4.73 43.39 20.26
CA LYS A 584 3.88 42.79 21.30
C LYS A 584 3.07 41.58 20.78
N MET A 585 2.48 41.71 19.57
CA MET A 585 1.73 40.61 18.95
C MET A 585 2.65 39.42 18.64
N LYS A 586 3.87 39.65 18.24
CA LYS A 586 4.88 38.62 17.98
C LYS A 586 5.23 37.82 19.24
N ALA A 587 5.25 38.45 20.40
CA ALA A 587 5.59 37.80 21.68
C ALA A 587 4.46 36.89 22.24
N VAL A 588 3.22 37.07 21.76
CA VAL A 588 2.03 36.38 22.30
C VAL A 588 1.31 35.56 21.25
N GLY A 589 1.56 35.80 19.95
CA GLY A 589 0.82 35.20 18.85
C GLY A 589 1.38 33.83 18.45
N ASN A 590 0.53 32.81 18.45
CA ASN A 590 0.83 31.54 17.81
C ASN A 590 0.70 31.70 16.29
N VAL A 591 1.54 30.96 15.55
CA VAL A 591 1.46 30.87 14.10
C VAL A 591 0.57 29.71 13.74
N GLU A 592 -0.52 29.98 13.03
CA GLU A 592 -1.39 28.93 12.50
C GLU A 592 -0.72 28.28 11.28
N ILE A 593 -0.56 26.98 11.33
CA ILE A 593 0.10 26.18 10.28
C ILE A 593 -1.01 25.44 9.53
N PRO A 594 -1.23 25.72 8.23
CA PRO A 594 -2.21 25.00 7.44
C PRO A 594 -1.73 23.54 7.17
N GLN A 595 -2.68 22.66 6.88
CA GLN A 595 -2.42 21.24 6.60
C GLN A 595 -1.40 21.05 5.47
N ASP A 596 -1.53 21.82 4.39
CA ASP A 596 -0.61 21.76 3.24
C ASP A 596 0.85 22.03 3.62
N ALA A 597 1.11 22.74 4.72
CA ALA A 597 2.47 23.00 5.18
C ALA A 597 3.16 21.74 5.73
N PHE A 598 2.40 20.80 6.31
CA PHE A 598 2.95 19.51 6.78
C PHE A 598 3.28 18.59 5.60
N LEU A 599 2.48 18.63 4.54
CA LEU A 599 2.72 17.90 3.30
C LEU A 599 3.84 18.50 2.44
N ALA A 600 4.22 19.77 2.69
CA ALA A 600 5.29 20.45 1.95
C ALA A 600 6.66 19.78 2.10
N VAL A 601 6.88 19.06 3.20
CA VAL A 601 8.11 18.28 3.43
C VAL A 601 8.23 17.15 2.41
N LEU A 602 7.10 16.62 1.91
CA LEU A 602 7.03 15.52 0.95
C LEU A 602 7.38 15.94 -0.49
N LYS A 603 7.09 17.18 -0.85
CA LYS A 603 7.18 17.69 -2.23
C LYS A 603 8.30 18.72 -2.41
N MET A 604 9.48 18.44 -1.85
CA MET A 604 10.59 19.41 -1.86
C MET A 604 11.31 19.54 -3.21
N ASP A 605 11.20 18.54 -4.08
CA ASP A 605 11.98 18.44 -5.31
C ASP A 605 11.19 18.82 -6.59
N ASP A 606 9.99 19.44 -6.45
CA ASP A 606 9.12 19.81 -7.58
C ASP A 606 9.52 21.14 -8.31
N GLU A 607 10.79 21.65 -8.21
CA GLU A 607 11.27 22.80 -8.98
C GLU A 607 12.56 22.50 -9.75
#